data_b9e5654ddc7d0bcf8b281a1cf2452ac0
#
_entry.id   b9e5654ddc7d0bcf8b281a1cf2452ac0
#
_cell.length_a   1.000
_cell.length_b   1.000
_cell.length_c   1.000
_cell.angle_alpha   90.00
_cell.angle_beta   90.00
_cell.angle_gamma   90.00
#
_symmetry.space_group_name_H-M   'P 1'
#
loop_
_entity.id
_entity.type
_entity.pdbx_description
1 polymer ?
#
loop_
_entity_poly.entity_id
_entity_poly.type
_entity_poly.pdbx_seq_one_letter_code
_entity_poly.pdbx_strand_id
1 'polypeptide(L)'
;MTSTLSLGLLLLRLAVGLVFIAHGWNHIFGGGKIAGTGRWFDSLGMRPGIIHAWTASLTELGSGVLLIFGFLTPLAGAGVVGVMLVAWITNHIKNGFFIFRPGEGYEYVMTLTFAGLALAATGGGKWSLDYAIGIFDPPGWIAVAACYAAGIGGAGLLLATAWRPGARPAPKAEPAPAEAAPAEAAAAGPDE
;
A
#
# COMPACT_ATOMS: atom_id res chain seq x y z
N MET A 1 24.02 8.01 -18.96
CA MET A 1 22.55 8.24 -19.09
C MET A 1 22.31 9.64 -19.65
N THR A 2 21.32 9.85 -20.55
CA THR A 2 20.98 11.18 -21.08
C THR A 2 20.22 12.01 -20.05
N SER A 3 20.28 13.37 -20.18
CA SER A 3 19.53 14.26 -19.27
C SER A 3 18.00 14.06 -19.38
N THR A 4 17.51 13.81 -20.60
CA THR A 4 16.08 13.55 -20.85
C THR A 4 15.59 12.28 -20.15
N LEU A 5 16.37 11.19 -20.20
CA LEU A 5 16.02 9.96 -19.48
C LEU A 5 16.03 10.18 -17.97
N SER A 6 17.01 10.93 -17.47
CA SER A 6 17.07 11.26 -16.03
C SER A 6 15.88 12.11 -15.57
N LEU A 7 15.36 13.01 -16.41
CA LEU A 7 14.13 13.75 -16.14
C LEU A 7 12.92 12.79 -16.05
N GLY A 8 12.79 11.88 -17.01
CA GLY A 8 11.73 10.87 -16.98
C GLY A 8 11.76 10.02 -15.71
N LEU A 9 12.95 9.58 -15.28
CA LEU A 9 13.11 8.82 -14.04
C LEU A 9 12.79 9.67 -12.79
N LEU A 10 13.18 10.95 -12.76
CA LEU A 10 12.81 11.85 -11.67
C LEU A 10 11.29 11.95 -11.56
N LEU A 11 10.60 12.23 -12.67
CA LEU A 11 9.13 12.36 -12.67
C LEU A 11 8.44 11.06 -12.23
N LEU A 12 8.92 9.91 -12.69
CA LEU A 12 8.40 8.61 -12.30
C LEU A 12 8.61 8.35 -10.81
N ARG A 13 9.81 8.63 -10.28
CA ARG A 13 10.11 8.50 -8.84
C ARG A 13 9.22 9.40 -7.99
N LEU A 14 9.02 10.66 -8.41
CA LEU A 14 8.15 11.60 -7.69
C LEU A 14 6.70 11.11 -7.71
N ALA A 15 6.18 10.68 -8.85
CA ALA A 15 4.81 10.18 -8.96
C ALA A 15 4.57 8.97 -8.04
N VAL A 16 5.42 7.93 -8.17
CA VAL A 16 5.28 6.72 -7.35
C VAL A 16 5.55 7.02 -5.87
N GLY A 17 6.57 7.82 -5.58
CA GLY A 17 6.96 8.19 -4.21
C GLY A 17 5.87 8.95 -3.46
N LEU A 18 5.25 9.95 -4.10
CA LEU A 18 4.14 10.72 -3.52
C LEU A 18 2.91 9.85 -3.25
N VAL A 19 2.57 8.97 -4.19
CA VAL A 19 1.48 8.01 -4.01
C VAL A 19 1.74 7.12 -2.80
N PHE A 20 2.93 6.57 -2.68
CA PHE A 20 3.31 5.68 -1.58
C PHE A 20 3.30 6.40 -0.22
N ILE A 21 3.81 7.63 -0.16
CA ILE A 21 3.73 8.44 1.07
C ILE A 21 2.27 8.70 1.44
N ALA A 22 1.43 9.08 0.48
CA ALA A 22 0.02 9.36 0.74
C ALA A 22 -0.72 8.12 1.29
N HIS A 23 -0.47 6.93 0.73
CA HIS A 23 -1.08 5.68 1.18
C HIS A 23 -0.57 5.29 2.58
N GLY A 24 0.73 5.25 2.81
CA GLY A 24 1.30 4.92 4.12
C GLY A 24 0.88 5.90 5.21
N TRP A 25 0.80 7.20 4.89
CA TRP A 25 0.26 8.22 5.79
C TRP A 25 -1.21 7.97 6.12
N ASN A 26 -2.02 7.69 5.08
CA ASN A 26 -3.46 7.42 5.27
C ASN A 26 -3.70 6.17 6.12
N HIS A 27 -2.89 5.13 5.99
CA HIS A 27 -2.97 3.93 6.82
C HIS A 27 -2.79 4.23 8.31
N ILE A 28 -1.91 5.17 8.66
CA ILE A 28 -1.56 5.49 10.05
C ILE A 28 -2.52 6.54 10.63
N PHE A 29 -2.84 7.59 9.87
CA PHE A 29 -3.51 8.79 10.38
C PHE A 29 -4.92 9.00 9.83
N GLY A 30 -5.30 8.35 8.71
CA GLY A 30 -6.63 8.46 8.10
C GLY A 30 -7.68 7.61 8.80
N GLY A 31 -8.95 7.95 8.61
CA GLY A 31 -10.14 7.18 9.02
C GLY A 31 -10.03 6.49 10.38
N GLY A 32 -10.00 5.17 10.38
CA GLY A 32 -9.87 4.35 11.59
C GLY A 32 -8.45 4.26 12.15
N LYS A 33 -7.52 5.07 11.64
CA LYS A 33 -6.08 5.06 11.96
C LYS A 33 -5.48 3.66 11.75
N ILE A 34 -4.27 3.44 12.24
CA ILE A 34 -3.57 2.14 12.08
C ILE A 34 -4.37 0.94 12.62
N ALA A 35 -5.15 1.14 13.68
CA ALA A 35 -6.02 0.09 14.21
C ALA A 35 -7.16 -0.27 13.23
N GLY A 36 -7.72 0.72 12.51
CA GLY A 36 -8.70 0.50 11.45
C GLY A 36 -8.11 -0.25 10.28
N THR A 37 -6.92 0.18 9.85
CA THR A 37 -6.15 -0.50 8.80
C THR A 37 -5.84 -1.95 9.20
N GLY A 38 -5.46 -2.20 10.45
CA GLY A 38 -5.25 -3.57 10.96
C GLY A 38 -6.50 -4.45 10.83
N ARG A 39 -7.68 -3.93 11.24
CA ARG A 39 -8.95 -4.66 11.07
C ARG A 39 -9.27 -4.94 9.59
N TRP A 40 -8.96 -4.00 8.71
CA TRP A 40 -9.12 -4.21 7.26
C TRP A 40 -8.19 -5.31 6.75
N PHE A 41 -6.91 -5.33 7.15
CA PHE A 41 -5.99 -6.44 6.81
C PHE A 41 -6.49 -7.79 7.34
N ASP A 42 -7.02 -7.84 8.59
CA ASP A 42 -7.64 -9.06 9.13
C ASP A 42 -8.80 -9.54 8.26
N SER A 43 -9.62 -8.60 7.73
CA SER A 43 -10.74 -8.92 6.84
C SER A 43 -10.30 -9.47 5.47
N LEU A 44 -9.10 -9.12 5.02
CA LEU A 44 -8.48 -9.67 3.81
C LEU A 44 -7.85 -11.05 4.06
N GLY A 45 -7.81 -11.51 5.31
CA GLY A 45 -7.17 -12.75 5.70
C GLY A 45 -5.68 -12.64 6.04
N MET A 46 -5.13 -11.43 6.11
CA MET A 46 -3.75 -11.16 6.54
C MET A 46 -3.70 -11.05 8.06
N ARG A 47 -3.21 -12.10 8.74
CA ARG A 47 -3.25 -12.18 10.21
C ARG A 47 -1.89 -12.36 10.84
N PRO A 48 -1.62 -11.64 11.97
CA PRO A 48 -2.45 -10.61 12.61
C PRO A 48 -2.40 -9.28 11.84
N GLY A 49 -3.57 -8.70 11.53
CA GLY A 49 -3.71 -7.55 10.63
C GLY A 49 -2.94 -6.31 11.09
N ILE A 50 -2.81 -6.08 12.39
CA ILE A 50 -2.09 -4.91 12.91
C ILE A 50 -0.58 -4.95 12.56
N ILE A 51 0.04 -6.12 12.53
CA ILE A 51 1.44 -6.28 12.14
C ILE A 51 1.58 -5.94 10.65
N HIS A 52 0.68 -6.47 9.82
CA HIS A 52 0.70 -6.22 8.37
C HIS A 52 0.37 -4.76 8.04
N ALA A 53 -0.52 -4.12 8.80
CA ALA A 53 -0.80 -2.69 8.67
C ALA A 53 0.45 -1.84 8.92
N TRP A 54 1.19 -2.09 9.98
CA TRP A 54 2.45 -1.40 10.25
C TRP A 54 3.51 -1.71 9.20
N THR A 55 3.68 -2.99 8.82
CA THR A 55 4.66 -3.39 7.80
C THR A 55 4.38 -2.70 6.46
N ALA A 56 3.14 -2.72 5.99
CA ALA A 56 2.75 -2.04 4.76
C ALA A 56 3.00 -0.53 4.85
N SER A 57 2.50 0.12 5.91
CA SER A 57 2.62 1.57 6.08
C SER A 57 4.09 2.04 6.13
N LEU A 58 4.93 1.33 6.87
CA LEU A 58 6.36 1.68 6.98
C LEU A 58 7.10 1.40 5.67
N THR A 59 6.76 0.33 4.95
CA THR A 59 7.33 0.05 3.63
C THR A 59 6.90 1.12 2.63
N GLU A 60 5.65 1.53 2.64
CA GLU A 60 5.14 2.59 1.76
C GLU A 60 5.81 3.94 2.05
N LEU A 61 5.82 4.37 3.30
CA LEU A 61 6.48 5.63 3.69
C LEU A 61 7.98 5.59 3.37
N GLY A 62 8.65 4.50 3.74
CA GLY A 62 10.08 4.35 3.51
C GLY A 62 10.42 4.35 2.02
N SER A 63 9.76 3.49 1.23
CA SER A 63 9.96 3.43 -0.23
C SER A 63 9.62 4.76 -0.90
N GLY A 64 8.54 5.41 -0.47
CA GLY A 64 8.12 6.70 -1.00
C GLY A 64 9.17 7.79 -0.77
N VAL A 65 9.69 7.91 0.44
CA VAL A 65 10.75 8.86 0.79
C VAL A 65 12.03 8.55 0.00
N LEU A 66 12.45 7.29 -0.04
CA LEU A 66 13.63 6.87 -0.79
C LEU A 66 13.50 7.21 -2.29
N LEU A 67 12.34 7.01 -2.89
CA LEU A 67 12.07 7.34 -4.29
C LEU A 67 12.13 8.84 -4.55
N ILE A 68 11.57 9.67 -3.68
CA ILE A 68 11.62 11.14 -3.85
C ILE A 68 13.07 11.61 -3.92
N PHE A 69 13.91 11.19 -3.00
CA PHE A 69 15.32 11.56 -2.99
C PHE A 69 16.17 10.78 -4.01
N GLY A 70 15.65 9.67 -4.56
CA GLY A 70 16.41 8.76 -5.40
C GLY A 70 17.57 8.13 -4.66
N PHE A 71 17.32 7.69 -3.44
CA PHE A 71 18.28 7.02 -2.58
C PHE A 71 17.90 5.55 -2.43
N LEU A 72 18.88 4.66 -2.62
CA LEU A 72 18.67 3.22 -2.67
C LEU A 72 17.49 2.85 -3.61
N THR A 73 17.43 3.52 -4.77
CA THR A 73 16.31 3.42 -5.71
C THR A 73 15.92 1.98 -6.05
N PRO A 74 16.86 1.03 -6.31
CA PRO A 74 16.49 -0.36 -6.55
C PRO A 74 15.78 -1.03 -5.37
N LEU A 75 16.21 -0.75 -4.15
CA LEU A 75 15.57 -1.27 -2.93
C LEU A 75 14.19 -0.66 -2.71
N ALA A 76 14.05 0.65 -2.94
CA ALA A 76 12.75 1.32 -2.88
C ALA A 76 11.77 0.74 -3.92
N GLY A 77 12.24 0.47 -5.14
CA GLY A 77 11.48 -0.22 -6.17
C GLY A 77 11.05 -1.63 -5.73
N ALA A 78 11.92 -2.38 -5.05
CA ALA A 78 11.57 -3.68 -4.48
C ALA A 78 10.46 -3.57 -3.42
N GLY A 79 10.50 -2.54 -2.57
CA GLY A 79 9.42 -2.25 -1.61
C GLY A 79 8.09 -1.96 -2.30
N VAL A 80 8.10 -1.16 -3.39
CA VAL A 80 6.91 -0.93 -4.22
C VAL A 80 6.36 -2.24 -4.75
N VAL A 81 7.20 -3.07 -5.37
CA VAL A 81 6.80 -4.36 -5.93
C VAL A 81 6.19 -5.26 -4.85
N GLY A 82 6.84 -5.36 -3.69
CA GLY A 82 6.38 -6.20 -2.58
C GLY A 82 4.99 -5.83 -2.09
N VAL A 83 4.76 -4.54 -1.77
CA VAL A 83 3.46 -4.05 -1.30
C VAL A 83 2.39 -4.22 -2.38
N MET A 84 2.69 -3.84 -3.63
CA MET A 84 1.71 -3.90 -4.72
C MET A 84 1.32 -5.34 -5.06
N LEU A 85 2.25 -6.30 -5.05
CA LEU A 85 1.91 -7.72 -5.26
C LEU A 85 1.00 -8.28 -4.17
N VAL A 86 1.27 -7.94 -2.91
CA VAL A 86 0.40 -8.35 -1.80
C VAL A 86 -0.99 -7.75 -1.97
N ALA A 87 -1.10 -6.44 -2.23
CA ALA A 87 -2.38 -5.77 -2.47
C ALA A 87 -3.11 -6.36 -3.68
N TRP A 88 -2.40 -6.61 -4.77
CA TRP A 88 -2.96 -7.20 -5.99
C TRP A 88 -3.63 -8.55 -5.69
N ILE A 89 -2.92 -9.45 -5.01
CA ILE A 89 -3.39 -10.81 -4.75
C ILE A 89 -4.48 -10.84 -3.67
N THR A 90 -4.33 -10.10 -2.58
CA THR A 90 -5.25 -10.19 -1.44
C THR A 90 -6.54 -9.41 -1.62
N ASN A 91 -6.49 -8.29 -2.35
CA ASN A 91 -7.62 -7.36 -2.46
C ASN A 91 -8.16 -7.21 -3.89
N HIS A 92 -7.31 -6.96 -4.88
CA HIS A 92 -7.75 -6.43 -6.17
C HIS A 92 -8.02 -7.47 -7.26
N ILE A 93 -7.34 -8.62 -7.25
CA ILE A 93 -7.40 -9.60 -8.36
C ILE A 93 -8.82 -10.10 -8.66
N LYS A 94 -9.65 -10.25 -7.64
CA LYS A 94 -11.03 -10.71 -7.74
C LYS A 94 -12.01 -9.68 -8.31
N ASN A 95 -11.61 -8.41 -8.36
CA ASN A 95 -12.48 -7.29 -8.76
C ASN A 95 -12.41 -6.98 -10.26
N GLY A 96 -11.58 -7.75 -11.02
CA GLY A 96 -11.34 -7.51 -12.43
C GLY A 96 -10.32 -6.40 -12.69
N PHE A 97 -10.15 -6.00 -13.95
CA PHE A 97 -9.09 -5.09 -14.36
C PHE A 97 -9.34 -3.64 -13.91
N PHE A 98 -10.50 -3.08 -14.23
CA PHE A 98 -10.75 -1.65 -14.15
C PHE A 98 -10.93 -1.12 -12.72
N ILE A 99 -10.23 0.00 -12.40
CA ILE A 99 -10.26 0.64 -11.08
C ILE A 99 -11.65 1.14 -10.66
N PHE A 100 -12.50 1.53 -11.62
CA PHE A 100 -13.86 2.02 -11.36
C PHE A 100 -14.87 0.93 -11.02
N ARG A 101 -14.50 -0.34 -11.04
CA ARG A 101 -15.38 -1.43 -10.59
C ARG A 101 -15.52 -1.45 -9.06
N PRO A 102 -16.67 -1.90 -8.54
CA PRO A 102 -16.84 -2.07 -7.10
C PRO A 102 -15.71 -2.91 -6.48
N GLY A 103 -15.08 -2.39 -5.46
CA GLY A 103 -13.93 -3.01 -4.80
C GLY A 103 -12.58 -2.69 -5.45
N GLU A 104 -12.56 -1.85 -6.48
CA GLU A 104 -11.37 -1.40 -7.23
C GLU A 104 -10.61 -2.53 -7.93
N GLY A 105 -10.57 -2.50 -9.26
CA GLY A 105 -9.82 -3.48 -10.05
C GLY A 105 -8.30 -3.32 -9.92
N TYR A 106 -7.58 -4.25 -10.55
CA TYR A 106 -6.13 -4.36 -10.34
C TYR A 106 -5.26 -3.52 -11.28
N GLU A 107 -5.81 -2.72 -12.22
CA GLU A 107 -5.00 -1.93 -13.15
C GLU A 107 -4.02 -1.00 -12.46
N TYR A 108 -4.41 -0.39 -11.34
CA TYR A 108 -3.58 0.52 -10.58
C TYR A 108 -2.40 -0.19 -9.90
N VAL A 109 -2.67 -1.24 -9.14
CA VAL A 109 -1.60 -2.01 -8.46
C VAL A 109 -0.67 -2.69 -9.46
N MET A 110 -1.20 -3.13 -10.61
CA MET A 110 -0.41 -3.66 -11.73
C MET A 110 0.54 -2.58 -12.27
N THR A 111 0.04 -1.40 -12.57
CA THR A 111 0.84 -0.29 -13.11
C THR A 111 1.95 0.10 -12.14
N LEU A 112 1.67 0.21 -10.84
CA LEU A 112 2.68 0.51 -9.83
C LEU A 112 3.69 -0.63 -9.65
N THR A 113 3.27 -1.90 -9.78
CA THR A 113 4.20 -3.04 -9.75
C THR A 113 5.23 -2.92 -10.89
N PHE A 114 4.79 -2.67 -12.11
CA PHE A 114 5.70 -2.49 -13.25
C PHE A 114 6.56 -1.23 -13.13
N ALA A 115 6.03 -0.14 -12.59
CA ALA A 115 6.81 1.06 -12.29
C ALA A 115 7.91 0.77 -11.26
N GLY A 116 7.62 0.01 -10.20
CA GLY A 116 8.59 -0.44 -9.20
C GLY A 116 9.69 -1.31 -9.81
N LEU A 117 9.32 -2.29 -10.65
CA LEU A 117 10.28 -3.13 -11.38
C LEU A 117 11.19 -2.28 -12.29
N ALA A 118 10.61 -1.34 -13.03
CA ALA A 118 11.36 -0.44 -13.90
C ALA A 118 12.36 0.41 -13.10
N LEU A 119 11.92 1.02 -11.98
CA LEU A 119 12.79 1.82 -11.12
C LEU A 119 13.90 0.99 -10.48
N ALA A 120 13.61 -0.25 -10.06
CA ALA A 120 14.64 -1.16 -9.54
C ALA A 120 15.70 -1.53 -10.59
N ALA A 121 15.29 -1.63 -11.87
CA ALA A 121 16.20 -1.97 -12.97
C ALA A 121 17.01 -0.79 -13.48
N THR A 122 16.43 0.42 -13.50
CA THR A 122 17.05 1.61 -14.11
C THR A 122 17.84 2.46 -13.12
N GLY A 123 17.55 2.34 -11.83
CA GLY A 123 18.10 3.23 -10.81
C GLY A 123 17.49 4.64 -10.83
N GLY A 124 18.09 5.54 -10.06
CA GLY A 124 17.56 6.89 -9.83
C GLY A 124 17.80 7.93 -10.93
N GLY A 125 18.76 7.67 -11.80
CA GLY A 125 19.22 8.65 -12.83
C GLY A 125 20.06 9.78 -12.24
N LYS A 126 20.53 10.70 -13.09
CA LYS A 126 21.49 11.76 -12.69
C LYS A 126 20.99 12.70 -11.59
N TRP A 127 19.69 12.86 -11.44
CA TRP A 127 19.09 13.73 -10.43
C TRP A 127 18.62 12.93 -9.21
N SER A 128 19.53 12.11 -8.68
CA SER A 128 19.29 11.22 -7.52
C SER A 128 20.46 11.28 -6.56
N LEU A 129 20.22 10.94 -5.30
CA LEU A 129 21.29 10.76 -4.32
C LEU A 129 22.18 9.57 -4.70
N ASP A 130 21.61 8.49 -5.26
CA ASP A 130 22.38 7.34 -5.74
C ASP A 130 23.50 7.77 -6.72
N TYR A 131 23.14 8.65 -7.66
CA TYR A 131 24.13 9.20 -8.61
C TYR A 131 25.15 10.08 -7.93
N ALA A 132 24.71 10.97 -7.04
CA ALA A 132 25.58 11.93 -6.38
C ALA A 132 26.67 11.26 -5.51
N ILE A 133 26.36 10.08 -4.94
CA ILE A 133 27.30 9.33 -4.10
C ILE A 133 27.91 8.12 -4.81
N GLY A 134 27.58 7.91 -6.08
CA GLY A 134 28.21 6.88 -6.93
C GLY A 134 27.73 5.46 -6.65
N ILE A 135 26.49 5.27 -6.20
CA ILE A 135 25.88 3.94 -6.01
C ILE A 135 24.71 3.74 -6.97
N PHE A 136 24.50 2.49 -7.44
CA PHE A 136 23.35 2.08 -8.27
C PHE A 136 23.08 2.96 -9.52
N ASP A 137 24.13 3.48 -10.19
CA ASP A 137 23.97 4.28 -11.42
C ASP A 137 24.89 3.83 -12.56
N PRO A 138 24.41 2.98 -13.46
CA PRO A 138 23.22 2.13 -13.36
C PRO A 138 23.42 0.97 -12.38
N PRO A 139 22.36 0.40 -11.80
CA PRO A 139 22.49 -0.78 -10.95
C PRO A 139 23.00 -1.97 -11.79
N GLY A 140 23.93 -2.73 -11.21
CA GLY A 140 24.40 -3.97 -11.84
C GLY A 140 23.32 -5.07 -11.79
N TRP A 141 23.38 -6.04 -12.71
CA TRP A 141 22.40 -7.13 -12.79
C TRP A 141 22.21 -7.92 -11.48
N ILE A 142 23.26 -8.06 -10.69
CA ILE A 142 23.17 -8.74 -9.38
C ILE A 142 22.29 -7.93 -8.44
N ALA A 143 22.44 -6.61 -8.39
CA ALA A 143 21.61 -5.73 -7.56
C ALA A 143 20.16 -5.75 -8.02
N VAL A 144 19.89 -5.70 -9.33
CA VAL A 144 18.55 -5.80 -9.91
C VAL A 144 17.91 -7.14 -9.55
N ALA A 145 18.61 -8.24 -9.76
CA ALA A 145 18.11 -9.59 -9.45
C ALA A 145 17.83 -9.76 -7.94
N ALA A 146 18.71 -9.23 -7.08
CA ALA A 146 18.51 -9.25 -5.63
C ALA A 146 17.27 -8.44 -5.20
N CYS A 147 17.06 -7.26 -5.79
CA CYS A 147 15.89 -6.43 -5.53
C CYS A 147 14.60 -7.07 -6.04
N TYR A 148 14.62 -7.71 -7.21
CA TYR A 148 13.47 -8.47 -7.71
C TYR A 148 13.16 -9.67 -6.81
N ALA A 149 14.19 -10.43 -6.41
CA ALA A 149 14.01 -11.52 -5.49
C ALA A 149 13.47 -11.06 -4.13
N ALA A 150 13.93 -9.92 -3.61
CA ALA A 150 13.43 -9.35 -2.37
C ALA A 150 11.96 -8.90 -2.49
N GLY A 151 11.58 -8.17 -3.53
CA GLY A 151 10.21 -7.69 -3.72
C GLY A 151 9.23 -8.82 -4.00
N ILE A 152 9.51 -9.63 -5.03
CA ILE A 152 8.62 -10.73 -5.45
C ILE A 152 8.67 -11.89 -4.45
N GLY A 153 9.87 -12.31 -4.05
CA GLY A 153 10.06 -13.40 -3.09
C GLY A 153 9.55 -13.04 -1.70
N GLY A 154 9.77 -11.80 -1.25
CA GLY A 154 9.25 -11.29 0.02
C GLY A 154 7.72 -11.27 0.04
N ALA A 155 7.07 -10.77 -1.03
CA ALA A 155 5.62 -10.84 -1.18
C ALA A 155 5.11 -12.29 -1.17
N GLY A 156 5.74 -13.18 -1.92
CA GLY A 156 5.40 -14.61 -1.97
C GLY A 156 5.54 -15.28 -0.60
N LEU A 157 6.63 -15.04 0.11
CA LEU A 157 6.86 -15.57 1.45
C LEU A 157 5.81 -15.04 2.46
N LEU A 158 5.53 -13.73 2.41
CA LEU A 158 4.53 -13.12 3.27
C LEU A 158 3.15 -13.73 3.02
N LEU A 159 2.74 -13.87 1.76
CA LEU A 159 1.47 -14.50 1.40
C LEU A 159 1.41 -15.96 1.84
N ALA A 160 2.46 -16.73 1.62
CA ALA A 160 2.52 -18.15 2.01
C ALA A 160 2.40 -18.35 3.53
N THR A 161 2.99 -17.44 4.31
CA THR A 161 3.05 -17.57 5.79
C THR A 161 1.88 -16.91 6.51
N ALA A 162 1.38 -15.75 6.02
CA ALA A 162 0.44 -14.91 6.77
C ALA A 162 -0.96 -14.82 6.14
N TRP A 163 -1.12 -15.12 4.84
CA TRP A 163 -2.41 -14.98 4.19
C TRP A 163 -3.26 -16.25 4.34
N ARG A 164 -4.48 -16.08 4.84
CA ARG A 164 -5.45 -17.15 5.08
C ARG A 164 -6.80 -16.71 4.49
N PRO A 165 -6.99 -16.84 3.16
CA PRO A 165 -8.24 -16.47 2.51
C PRO A 165 -9.40 -17.32 3.04
N GLY A 166 -10.58 -16.71 3.22
CA GLY A 166 -11.77 -17.40 3.71
C GLY A 166 -11.88 -17.55 5.24
N ALA A 167 -10.90 -17.09 6.01
CA ALA A 167 -11.06 -16.96 7.44
C ALA A 167 -12.10 -15.84 7.72
N ARG A 168 -13.27 -16.26 8.21
CA ARG A 168 -14.44 -15.39 8.45
C ARG A 168 -14.04 -14.15 9.27
N PRO A 169 -14.42 -12.92 8.85
CA PRO A 169 -14.32 -11.75 9.72
C PRO A 169 -15.07 -12.04 11.03
N ALA A 170 -14.55 -11.56 12.16
CA ALA A 170 -15.33 -11.57 13.40
C ALA A 170 -16.69 -10.90 13.13
N PRO A 171 -17.80 -11.42 13.68
CA PRO A 171 -19.11 -10.80 13.53
C PRO A 171 -19.00 -9.31 13.88
N LYS A 172 -19.50 -8.44 12.99
CA LYS A 172 -19.71 -7.04 13.38
C LYS A 172 -20.49 -7.06 14.66
N ALA A 173 -19.99 -6.43 15.72
CA ALA A 173 -20.79 -6.18 16.90
C ALA A 173 -22.08 -5.50 16.43
N GLU A 174 -23.21 -6.15 16.68
CA GLU A 174 -24.53 -5.61 16.39
C GLU A 174 -24.61 -4.27 17.13
N PRO A 175 -25.02 -3.16 16.48
CA PRO A 175 -25.20 -1.92 17.21
C PRO A 175 -26.16 -2.21 18.36
N ALA A 176 -25.78 -1.79 19.56
CA ALA A 176 -26.66 -1.91 20.74
C ALA A 176 -28.06 -1.40 20.37
N PRO A 177 -29.13 -2.07 20.77
CA PRO A 177 -30.48 -1.60 20.51
C PRO A 177 -30.57 -0.14 20.93
N ALA A 178 -31.05 0.72 20.03
CA ALA A 178 -31.31 2.10 20.36
C ALA A 178 -32.20 2.12 21.61
N GLU A 179 -31.67 2.69 22.69
CA GLU A 179 -32.41 2.88 23.92
C GLU A 179 -33.73 3.59 23.57
N ALA A 180 -34.86 2.92 23.79
CA ALA A 180 -36.17 3.44 23.45
C ALA A 180 -36.31 4.78 24.14
N ALA A 181 -36.51 5.85 23.34
CA ALA A 181 -36.80 7.16 23.87
C ALA A 181 -38.00 7.05 24.84
N PRO A 182 -37.94 7.67 26.04
CA PRO A 182 -39.04 7.62 26.95
C PRO A 182 -40.27 8.19 26.27
N ALA A 183 -41.37 7.41 26.34
CA ALA A 183 -42.68 7.84 25.85
C ALA A 183 -43.06 9.13 26.60
N GLU A 184 -43.06 10.23 25.86
CA GLU A 184 -43.55 11.53 26.35
C GLU A 184 -45.02 11.37 26.71
N ALA A 185 -45.27 11.54 27.98
CA ALA A 185 -46.59 11.40 28.57
C ALA A 185 -47.56 12.36 27.89
N ALA A 186 -48.52 11.80 27.16
CA ALA A 186 -49.72 12.52 26.79
C ALA A 186 -50.49 12.80 28.07
N ALA A 187 -50.32 13.98 28.62
CA ALA A 187 -51.09 14.47 29.76
C ALA A 187 -52.02 15.58 29.35
N ALA A 188 -53.28 15.34 29.56
CA ALA A 188 -54.35 16.23 29.97
C ALA A 188 -54.70 17.36 29.03
N GLY A 189 -55.85 17.21 28.37
CA GLY A 189 -56.66 18.32 27.92
C GLY A 189 -57.22 19.12 29.12
N PRO A 190 -57.47 20.41 28.93
CA PRO A 190 -58.17 21.20 29.93
C PRO A 190 -59.65 21.01 29.80
N ASP A 191 -60.27 20.75 30.98
CA ASP A 191 -61.67 21.00 31.17
C ASP A 191 -61.93 22.51 31.22
N GLU A 192 -63.10 22.91 30.71
CA GLU A 192 -63.88 24.19 30.71
C GLU A 192 -63.61 25.13 29.55
#